data_61ff06308cac35aaa34892d5e96efac1
#
_entry.id   61ff06308cac35aaa34892d5e96efac1
#
_cell.length_a   1.000
_cell.length_b   1.000
_cell.length_c   1.000
_cell.angle_alpha   90.00
_cell.angle_beta   90.00
_cell.angle_gamma   90.00
#
_symmetry.space_group_name_H-M   'P 1'
#
loop_
_entity.id
_entity.type
_entity.pdbx_description
1 polymer ?
#
loop_
_entity_poly.entity_id
_entity_poly.type
_entity_poly.pdbx_seq_one_letter_code
_entity_poly.pdbx_strand_id
1 'polypeptide(L)'
;LIVRCSSIGKLMAKPENADLDPEHLTPEVQAIIAKTKRSDEEKSVLEDVRRKSLSAGGKTAVREMLREAIYGFEPAEIETRPIMKGRAVEQACIEMLCRLTGRPLAKNTERRTNGLISGECDIFDAPLRHGRDVKAPYSMATMPIALGDCYDSGYEWQMQGYEILWDADTWSVDYLLVSTPEEFIGFEPQALHFVDHIPEHLRWTTWTVPRDRKMASLIEDKVLAARRYYRLTLNEFDRTHRLPGDPAPRAQKPSAAPAARA
;
A
#
# COMPACT_ATOMS: atom_id res chain seq x y z
N LEU A 1 -1.24 10.98 -11.50
CA LEU A 1 -1.28 10.21 -10.24
C LEU A 1 -0.41 8.97 -10.38
N ILE A 2 0.53 8.77 -9.46
CA ILE A 2 1.26 7.54 -9.19
C ILE A 2 0.94 7.18 -7.73
N VAL A 3 0.50 5.94 -7.47
CA VAL A 3 0.08 5.52 -6.14
C VAL A 3 1.27 4.91 -5.40
N ARG A 4 1.54 5.32 -4.16
CA ARG A 4 2.59 4.70 -3.32
C ARG A 4 2.15 3.29 -2.90
N CYS A 5 3.07 2.32 -2.88
CA CYS A 5 2.77 0.95 -2.44
C CYS A 5 2.08 0.91 -1.07
N SER A 6 2.53 1.73 -0.11
CA SER A 6 1.91 1.87 1.21
C SER A 6 0.47 2.43 1.21
N SER A 7 0.02 2.98 0.08
CA SER A 7 -1.33 3.52 -0.07
C SER A 7 -2.25 2.65 -0.93
N ILE A 8 -1.74 1.56 -1.51
CA ILE A 8 -2.55 0.65 -2.35
C ILE A 8 -3.76 0.13 -1.56
N GLY A 9 -3.56 -0.33 -0.32
CA GLY A 9 -4.62 -0.88 0.52
C GLY A 9 -5.84 0.03 0.67
N LYS A 10 -5.65 1.37 0.64
CA LYS A 10 -6.75 2.35 0.70
C LYS A 10 -7.69 2.28 -0.50
N LEU A 11 -7.24 1.75 -1.65
CA LEU A 11 -8.03 1.64 -2.88
C LEU A 11 -8.75 0.29 -3.01
N MET A 12 -8.37 -0.72 -2.21
CA MET A 12 -8.74 -2.11 -2.45
C MET A 12 -10.09 -2.50 -1.85
N ALA A 13 -10.70 -1.66 -1.02
CA ALA A 13 -12.03 -1.92 -0.47
C ALA A 13 -13.06 -2.10 -1.60
N LYS A 14 -13.91 -3.10 -1.44
CA LYS A 14 -14.97 -3.43 -2.40
C LYS A 14 -15.99 -2.29 -2.47
N PRO A 15 -16.29 -1.74 -3.66
CA PRO A 15 -17.30 -0.71 -3.81
C PRO A 15 -18.70 -1.28 -3.65
N GLU A 16 -19.57 -0.52 -3.00
CA GLU A 16 -21.03 -0.76 -2.98
C GLU A 16 -21.63 -0.41 -4.35
N ASN A 17 -22.89 -0.83 -4.59
CA ASN A 17 -23.53 -0.54 -5.88
C ASN A 17 -23.67 0.96 -6.15
N ALA A 18 -23.83 1.78 -5.11
CA ALA A 18 -23.88 3.24 -5.22
C ALA A 18 -22.52 3.88 -5.55
N ASP A 19 -21.44 3.16 -5.34
CA ASP A 19 -20.07 3.63 -5.59
C ASP A 19 -19.57 3.34 -7.00
N LEU A 20 -20.28 2.48 -7.74
CA LEU A 20 -19.87 2.05 -9.06
C LEU A 20 -19.71 3.24 -10.00
N ASP A 21 -18.67 3.17 -10.84
CA ASP A 21 -18.36 4.24 -11.77
C ASP A 21 -19.48 4.35 -12.84
N PRO A 22 -20.07 5.54 -13.03
CA PRO A 22 -21.15 5.74 -13.98
C PRO A 22 -20.80 5.32 -15.43
N GLU A 23 -19.53 5.37 -15.82
CA GLU A 23 -19.07 4.94 -17.15
C GLU A 23 -19.29 3.43 -17.37
N HIS A 24 -19.32 2.64 -16.31
CA HIS A 24 -19.52 1.18 -16.36
C HIS A 24 -20.97 0.76 -16.05
N LEU A 25 -21.86 1.70 -15.72
CA LEU A 25 -23.26 1.44 -15.42
C LEU A 25 -24.10 1.39 -16.71
N THR A 26 -23.85 0.41 -17.57
CA THR A 26 -24.69 0.14 -18.74
C THR A 26 -26.11 -0.26 -18.31
N PRO A 27 -27.14 -0.16 -19.21
CA PRO A 27 -28.50 -0.63 -18.92
C PRO A 27 -28.52 -2.11 -18.49
N GLU A 28 -27.66 -2.95 -19.05
CA GLU A 28 -27.52 -4.35 -18.68
C GLU A 28 -26.98 -4.50 -17.24
N VAL A 29 -25.93 -3.77 -16.87
CA VAL A 29 -25.38 -3.77 -15.49
C VAL A 29 -26.42 -3.27 -14.50
N GLN A 30 -27.18 -2.23 -14.83
CA GLN A 30 -28.25 -1.72 -13.97
C GLN A 30 -29.34 -2.77 -13.77
N ALA A 31 -29.72 -3.51 -14.82
CA ALA A 31 -30.68 -4.60 -14.71
C ALA A 31 -30.16 -5.73 -13.81
N ILE A 32 -28.86 -6.07 -13.90
CA ILE A 32 -28.23 -7.04 -13.01
C ILE A 32 -28.24 -6.58 -11.55
N ILE A 33 -27.95 -5.30 -11.30
CA ILE A 33 -27.95 -4.70 -9.95
C ILE A 33 -29.34 -4.81 -9.32
N ALA A 34 -30.41 -4.60 -10.09
CA ALA A 34 -31.79 -4.65 -9.62
C ALA A 34 -32.27 -6.06 -9.25
N LYS A 35 -31.59 -7.12 -9.70
CA LYS A 35 -31.98 -8.52 -9.41
C LYS A 35 -31.70 -8.91 -7.97
N THR A 36 -32.63 -9.60 -7.34
CA THR A 36 -32.44 -10.21 -6.01
C THR A 36 -31.57 -11.47 -6.07
N LYS A 37 -31.75 -12.27 -7.13
CA LYS A 37 -30.91 -13.47 -7.42
C LYS A 37 -30.20 -13.27 -8.74
N ARG A 38 -28.90 -13.60 -8.77
CA ARG A 38 -28.03 -13.45 -9.94
C ARG A 38 -27.40 -14.78 -10.32
N SER A 39 -27.28 -15.04 -11.61
CA SER A 39 -26.49 -16.16 -12.11
C SER A 39 -25.00 -15.92 -11.84
N ASP A 40 -24.16 -16.93 -12.06
CA ASP A 40 -22.71 -16.79 -11.85
C ASP A 40 -22.06 -15.89 -12.91
N GLU A 41 -22.60 -15.88 -14.13
CA GLU A 41 -22.21 -14.96 -15.21
C GLU A 41 -22.53 -13.51 -14.80
N GLU A 42 -23.72 -13.25 -14.27
CA GLU A 42 -24.13 -11.91 -13.79
C GLU A 42 -23.30 -11.44 -12.61
N LYS A 43 -22.92 -12.33 -11.70
CA LYS A 43 -22.00 -12.02 -10.60
C LYS A 43 -20.62 -11.65 -11.13
N SER A 44 -20.14 -12.37 -12.17
CA SER A 44 -18.86 -12.11 -12.81
C SER A 44 -18.84 -10.73 -13.48
N VAL A 45 -19.90 -10.38 -14.22
CA VAL A 45 -20.05 -9.05 -14.83
C VAL A 45 -20.01 -7.95 -13.77
N LEU A 46 -20.75 -8.13 -12.68
CA LEU A 46 -20.77 -7.13 -11.59
C LEU A 46 -19.42 -7.03 -10.86
N GLU A 47 -18.70 -8.14 -10.73
CA GLU A 47 -17.37 -8.13 -10.14
C GLU A 47 -16.36 -7.39 -11.02
N ASP A 48 -16.43 -7.56 -12.35
CA ASP A 48 -15.61 -6.79 -13.30
C ASP A 48 -15.85 -5.27 -13.18
N VAL A 49 -17.11 -4.86 -13.07
CA VAL A 49 -17.47 -3.44 -12.85
C VAL A 49 -16.92 -2.94 -11.50
N ARG A 50 -16.99 -3.75 -10.45
CA ARG A 50 -16.45 -3.41 -9.12
C ARG A 50 -14.93 -3.27 -9.13
N ARG A 51 -14.23 -4.12 -9.85
CA ARG A 51 -12.77 -4.01 -10.04
C ARG A 51 -12.39 -2.66 -10.63
N LYS A 52 -13.16 -2.16 -11.58
CA LYS A 52 -12.95 -0.90 -12.31
C LYS A 52 -13.56 0.33 -11.61
N SER A 53 -14.08 0.16 -10.40
CA SER A 53 -14.70 1.19 -9.60
C SER A 53 -14.00 1.35 -8.24
N LEU A 54 -14.10 2.52 -7.63
CA LEU A 54 -13.58 2.78 -6.28
C LEU A 54 -14.72 2.78 -5.26
N SER A 55 -14.45 2.25 -4.08
CA SER A 55 -15.32 2.45 -2.92
C SER A 55 -15.36 3.92 -2.48
N ALA A 56 -16.31 4.30 -1.63
CA ALA A 56 -16.37 5.63 -1.02
C ALA A 56 -15.04 5.99 -0.31
N GLY A 57 -14.43 5.04 0.42
CA GLY A 57 -13.13 5.20 1.06
C GLY A 57 -12.00 5.41 0.05
N GLY A 58 -11.99 4.63 -1.05
CA GLY A 58 -11.02 4.79 -2.14
C GLY A 58 -11.14 6.17 -2.82
N LYS A 59 -12.37 6.65 -3.06
CA LYS A 59 -12.61 8.00 -3.58
C LYS A 59 -12.10 9.07 -2.63
N THR A 60 -12.28 8.88 -1.31
CA THR A 60 -11.74 9.79 -0.28
C THR A 60 -10.22 9.85 -0.32
N ALA A 61 -9.55 8.69 -0.39
CA ALA A 61 -8.10 8.64 -0.48
C ALA A 61 -7.57 9.35 -1.74
N VAL A 62 -8.24 9.19 -2.89
CA VAL A 62 -7.86 9.91 -4.12
C VAL A 62 -8.05 11.42 -3.97
N ARG A 63 -9.12 11.88 -3.30
CA ARG A 63 -9.33 13.31 -3.02
C ARG A 63 -8.25 13.87 -2.08
N GLU A 64 -7.78 13.09 -1.11
CA GLU A 64 -6.64 13.48 -0.26
C GLU A 64 -5.39 13.71 -1.11
N MET A 65 -5.01 12.75 -1.94
CA MET A 65 -3.88 12.88 -2.88
C MET A 65 -4.02 14.08 -3.82
N LEU A 66 -5.25 14.39 -4.25
CA LEU A 66 -5.51 15.56 -5.10
C LEU A 66 -5.33 16.87 -4.33
N ARG A 67 -5.79 16.95 -3.07
CA ARG A 67 -5.57 18.14 -2.22
C ARG A 67 -4.08 18.40 -1.99
N GLU A 68 -3.31 17.33 -1.68
CA GLU A 68 -1.85 17.41 -1.55
C GLU A 68 -1.23 18.03 -2.81
N ALA A 69 -1.66 17.56 -3.99
CA ALA A 69 -1.13 18.04 -5.26
C ALA A 69 -1.55 19.48 -5.61
N ILE A 70 -2.80 19.87 -5.33
CA ILE A 70 -3.32 21.21 -5.65
C ILE A 70 -2.74 22.26 -4.71
N TYR A 71 -2.70 21.97 -3.41
CA TYR A 71 -2.30 22.95 -2.40
C TYR A 71 -0.80 22.88 -2.07
N GLY A 72 -0.06 21.90 -2.61
CA GLY A 72 1.39 21.78 -2.46
C GLY A 72 1.83 21.55 -1.01
N PHE A 73 1.05 20.80 -0.23
CA PHE A 73 1.42 20.44 1.14
C PHE A 73 1.71 18.94 1.26
N GLU A 74 2.56 18.58 2.19
CA GLU A 74 2.72 17.21 2.64
C GLU A 74 1.93 17.03 3.94
N PRO A 75 1.11 15.97 4.06
CA PRO A 75 0.46 15.66 5.33
C PRO A 75 1.50 15.57 6.45
N ALA A 76 1.19 16.15 7.60
CA ALA A 76 2.06 16.03 8.76
C ALA A 76 2.33 14.55 9.07
N GLU A 77 3.60 14.19 9.22
CA GLU A 77 3.95 12.84 9.66
C GLU A 77 3.41 12.61 11.07
N ILE A 78 2.72 11.49 11.25
CA ILE A 78 2.26 11.10 12.60
C ILE A 78 3.48 10.61 13.37
N GLU A 79 3.92 11.38 14.34
CA GLU A 79 5.02 11.00 15.23
C GLU A 79 4.46 10.38 16.51
N THR A 80 4.22 9.08 16.48
CA THR A 80 3.96 8.31 17.69
C THR A 80 5.24 7.63 18.18
N ARG A 81 5.33 7.33 19.48
CA ARG A 81 6.49 6.60 20.03
C ARG A 81 6.80 5.30 19.30
N PRO A 82 5.81 4.44 18.93
CA PRO A 82 6.07 3.27 18.12
C PRO A 82 6.72 3.57 16.77
N ILE A 83 6.27 4.63 16.08
CA ILE A 83 6.85 5.05 14.79
C ILE A 83 8.28 5.56 14.97
N MET A 84 8.50 6.40 16.01
CA MET A 84 9.84 6.94 16.35
C MET A 84 10.81 5.81 16.70
N LYS A 85 10.38 4.86 17.55
CA LYS A 85 11.16 3.63 17.82
C LYS A 85 11.49 2.91 16.54
N GLY A 86 10.48 2.60 15.69
CA GLY A 86 10.68 1.86 14.45
C GLY A 86 11.80 2.45 13.59
N ARG A 87 11.80 3.77 13.41
CA ARG A 87 12.86 4.49 12.68
C ARG A 87 14.23 4.41 13.36
N ALA A 88 14.25 4.59 14.69
CA ALA A 88 15.50 4.61 15.45
C ALA A 88 16.21 3.24 15.47
N VAL A 89 15.45 2.13 15.45
CA VAL A 89 16.00 0.77 15.61
C VAL A 89 16.02 -0.04 14.32
N GLU A 90 15.62 0.53 13.18
CA GLU A 90 15.54 -0.17 11.89
C GLU A 90 16.87 -0.87 11.54
N GLN A 91 17.99 -0.17 11.69
CA GLN A 91 19.31 -0.73 11.41
C GLN A 91 19.64 -1.92 12.34
N ALA A 92 19.32 -1.82 13.63
CA ALA A 92 19.51 -2.92 14.58
C ALA A 92 18.65 -4.15 14.23
N CYS A 93 17.41 -3.93 13.72
CA CYS A 93 16.57 -5.00 13.21
C CYS A 93 17.20 -5.67 11.98
N ILE A 94 17.73 -4.91 11.03
CA ILE A 94 18.42 -5.45 9.84
C ILE A 94 19.63 -6.28 10.24
N GLU A 95 20.46 -5.79 11.17
CA GLU A 95 21.63 -6.53 11.67
C GLU A 95 21.25 -7.81 12.39
N MET A 96 20.19 -7.80 13.20
CA MET A 96 19.65 -9.00 13.83
C MET A 96 19.15 -9.99 12.78
N LEU A 97 18.47 -9.52 11.73
CA LEU A 97 18.01 -10.35 10.63
C LEU A 97 19.18 -10.97 9.85
N CYS A 98 20.28 -10.23 9.64
CA CYS A 98 21.50 -10.77 9.05
C CYS A 98 22.06 -11.94 9.88
N ARG A 99 22.10 -11.80 11.21
CA ARG A 99 22.59 -12.89 12.10
C ARG A 99 21.66 -14.10 12.07
N LEU A 100 20.36 -13.89 12.13
CA LEU A 100 19.35 -14.96 12.14
C LEU A 100 19.28 -15.72 10.81
N THR A 101 19.45 -15.02 9.70
CA THR A 101 19.36 -15.64 8.35
C THR A 101 20.70 -16.11 7.81
N GLY A 102 21.83 -15.69 8.42
CA GLY A 102 23.17 -15.94 7.91
C GLY A 102 23.48 -15.23 6.58
N ARG A 103 22.72 -14.17 6.22
CA ARG A 103 22.81 -13.47 4.96
C ARG A 103 23.25 -12.01 5.15
N PRO A 104 24.11 -11.47 4.25
CA PRO A 104 24.49 -10.06 4.30
C PRO A 104 23.38 -9.19 3.70
N LEU A 105 22.35 -8.90 4.50
CA LEU A 105 21.25 -8.04 4.11
C LEU A 105 21.61 -6.58 4.34
N ALA A 106 21.16 -5.70 3.46
CA ALA A 106 21.37 -4.26 3.58
C ALA A 106 20.07 -3.50 3.29
N LYS A 107 19.94 -2.34 3.95
CA LYS A 107 18.81 -1.44 3.68
C LYS A 107 18.83 -1.02 2.21
N ASN A 108 17.69 -1.14 1.56
CA ASN A 108 17.49 -0.61 0.22
C ASN A 108 17.29 0.91 0.27
N THR A 109 17.85 1.61 -0.71
CA THR A 109 17.67 3.06 -0.89
C THR A 109 17.11 3.38 -2.28
N GLU A 110 16.81 2.36 -3.07
CA GLU A 110 16.25 2.52 -4.39
C GLU A 110 14.73 2.69 -4.35
N ARG A 111 14.24 3.77 -4.93
CA ARG A 111 12.82 3.95 -5.21
C ARG A 111 12.51 3.50 -6.62
N ARG A 112 11.57 2.57 -6.78
CA ARG A 112 11.11 2.08 -8.08
C ARG A 112 9.71 2.59 -8.43
N THR A 113 9.45 2.65 -9.74
CA THR A 113 8.11 2.94 -10.28
C THR A 113 7.94 2.27 -11.64
N ASN A 114 6.72 1.81 -11.90
CA ASN A 114 6.31 1.35 -13.24
C ASN A 114 5.35 2.35 -13.91
N GLY A 115 5.27 3.58 -13.39
CA GLY A 115 4.37 4.60 -13.88
C GLY A 115 2.94 4.51 -13.33
N LEU A 116 2.51 3.41 -12.74
CA LEU A 116 1.23 3.24 -12.04
C LEU A 116 1.41 3.34 -10.53
N ILE A 117 2.36 2.59 -10.00
CA ILE A 117 2.70 2.56 -8.58
C ILE A 117 4.16 2.93 -8.37
N SER A 118 4.50 3.34 -7.16
CA SER A 118 5.87 3.61 -6.74
C SER A 118 6.10 3.11 -5.31
N GLY A 119 7.34 2.74 -5.01
CA GLY A 119 7.71 2.27 -3.68
C GLY A 119 9.20 2.30 -3.45
N GLU A 120 9.55 2.23 -2.16
CA GLU A 120 10.89 2.03 -1.63
C GLU A 120 10.73 1.01 -0.51
N CYS A 121 11.31 -0.17 -0.72
CA CYS A 121 11.21 -1.27 0.24
C CYS A 121 12.38 -1.20 1.22
N ASP A 122 12.29 -1.93 2.34
CA ASP A 122 13.37 -1.93 3.34
C ASP A 122 14.56 -2.76 2.85
N ILE A 123 14.32 -3.99 2.37
CA ILE A 123 15.38 -4.90 1.91
C ILE A 123 14.92 -5.64 0.66
N PHE A 124 15.83 -5.82 -0.31
CA PHE A 124 15.62 -6.73 -1.44
C PHE A 124 16.82 -7.65 -1.63
N ASP A 125 16.61 -8.94 -1.41
CA ASP A 125 17.57 -10.00 -1.62
C ASP A 125 17.47 -10.51 -3.08
N ALA A 126 18.19 -9.88 -3.96
CA ALA A 126 18.13 -10.15 -5.40
C ALA A 126 18.43 -11.62 -5.79
N PRO A 127 19.43 -12.32 -5.21
CA PRO A 127 19.68 -13.73 -5.48
C PRO A 127 18.50 -14.65 -5.16
N LEU A 128 17.68 -14.33 -4.16
CA LEU A 128 16.49 -15.09 -3.77
C LEU A 128 15.22 -14.55 -4.41
N ARG A 129 15.27 -13.41 -5.12
CA ARG A 129 14.09 -12.67 -5.60
C ARG A 129 13.06 -12.48 -4.48
N HIS A 130 13.56 -12.19 -3.26
CA HIS A 130 12.79 -12.08 -2.05
C HIS A 130 12.96 -10.69 -1.42
N GLY A 131 11.85 -10.03 -1.17
CA GLY A 131 11.85 -8.77 -0.47
C GLY A 131 11.47 -8.93 1.01
N ARG A 132 11.85 -7.95 1.83
CA ARG A 132 11.55 -7.93 3.26
C ARG A 132 11.10 -6.55 3.69
N ASP A 133 10.06 -6.52 4.48
CA ASP A 133 9.54 -5.33 5.15
C ASP A 133 9.77 -5.50 6.65
N VAL A 134 10.57 -4.63 7.24
CA VAL A 134 11.03 -4.74 8.62
C VAL A 134 10.08 -3.99 9.54
N LYS A 135 9.56 -4.67 10.54
CA LYS A 135 8.69 -4.09 11.58
C LYS A 135 9.33 -4.25 12.95
N ALA A 136 9.43 -3.16 13.69
CA ALA A 136 9.91 -3.16 15.07
C ALA A 136 8.73 -3.02 16.04
N PRO A 137 8.22 -4.11 16.64
CA PRO A 137 7.18 -4.04 17.66
C PRO A 137 7.59 -3.10 18.80
N TYR A 138 6.64 -2.31 19.30
CA TYR A 138 6.94 -1.27 20.28
C TYR A 138 7.49 -1.84 21.61
N SER A 139 6.90 -2.94 22.07
CA SER A 139 7.31 -3.63 23.29
C SER A 139 7.03 -5.13 23.17
N MET A 140 7.40 -5.93 24.17
CA MET A 140 7.04 -7.35 24.25
C MET A 140 5.54 -7.58 24.13
N ALA A 141 4.72 -6.66 24.66
CA ALA A 141 3.26 -6.76 24.61
C ALA A 141 2.67 -6.61 23.20
N THR A 142 3.41 -6.01 22.27
CA THR A 142 2.98 -5.81 20.88
C THR A 142 3.67 -6.75 19.88
N MET A 143 4.53 -7.65 20.37
CA MET A 143 5.20 -8.64 19.53
C MET A 143 4.20 -9.70 19.05
N PRO A 144 4.03 -9.91 17.73
CA PRO A 144 3.23 -11.02 17.22
C PRO A 144 3.89 -12.35 17.60
N ILE A 145 3.11 -13.29 18.17
CA ILE A 145 3.60 -14.61 18.57
C ILE A 145 3.12 -15.75 17.68
N ALA A 146 2.08 -15.49 16.86
CA ALA A 146 1.54 -16.44 15.90
C ALA A 146 1.42 -15.80 14.52
N LEU A 147 1.41 -16.63 13.46
CA LEU A 147 1.28 -16.14 12.07
C LEU A 147 -0.01 -15.35 11.86
N GLY A 148 -1.10 -15.71 12.55
CA GLY A 148 -2.37 -14.97 12.48
C GLY A 148 -2.27 -13.54 13.03
N ASP A 149 -1.36 -13.31 13.98
CA ASP A 149 -1.14 -11.97 14.55
C ASP A 149 -0.34 -11.06 13.60
N CYS A 150 0.38 -11.66 12.65
CA CYS A 150 1.20 -10.94 11.68
C CYS A 150 0.39 -10.39 10.50
N TYR A 151 -0.79 -10.98 10.25
CA TYR A 151 -1.58 -10.63 9.07
C TYR A 151 -2.17 -9.23 9.18
N ASP A 152 -1.90 -8.42 8.18
CA ASP A 152 -2.55 -7.13 7.92
C ASP A 152 -2.81 -6.99 6.42
N SER A 153 -4.07 -6.78 6.07
CA SER A 153 -4.45 -6.68 4.65
C SER A 153 -3.82 -5.47 3.94
N GLY A 154 -3.52 -4.40 4.66
CA GLY A 154 -2.80 -3.25 4.12
C GLY A 154 -1.35 -3.61 3.76
N TYR A 155 -0.68 -4.37 4.63
CA TYR A 155 0.66 -4.89 4.34
C TYR A 155 0.63 -5.89 3.18
N GLU A 156 -0.35 -6.79 3.12
CA GLU A 156 -0.47 -7.72 2.01
C GLU A 156 -0.52 -6.97 0.65
N TRP A 157 -1.37 -5.95 0.53
CA TRP A 157 -1.44 -5.12 -0.68
C TRP A 157 -0.15 -4.35 -0.96
N GLN A 158 0.52 -3.86 0.08
CA GLN A 158 1.80 -3.18 -0.05
C GLN A 158 2.88 -4.13 -0.58
N MET A 159 2.96 -5.36 -0.04
CA MET A 159 3.92 -6.37 -0.47
C MET A 159 3.67 -6.80 -1.91
N GLN A 160 2.41 -7.02 -2.32
CA GLN A 160 2.08 -7.28 -3.73
C GLN A 160 2.51 -6.14 -4.66
N GLY A 161 2.41 -4.90 -4.20
CA GLY A 161 2.93 -3.75 -4.92
C GLY A 161 4.45 -3.77 -5.08
N TYR A 162 5.17 -4.15 -4.03
CA TYR A 162 6.62 -4.32 -4.09
C TYR A 162 7.03 -5.49 -4.97
N GLU A 163 6.34 -6.63 -4.92
CA GLU A 163 6.59 -7.78 -5.79
C GLU A 163 6.47 -7.42 -7.28
N ILE A 164 5.54 -6.55 -7.64
CA ILE A 164 5.41 -6.01 -9.00
C ILE A 164 6.63 -5.17 -9.36
N LEU A 165 7.07 -4.27 -8.47
CA LEU A 165 8.14 -3.30 -8.75
C LEU A 165 9.53 -3.94 -8.81
N TRP A 166 9.79 -4.93 -7.95
CA TRP A 166 11.08 -5.62 -7.88
C TRP A 166 11.11 -6.91 -8.67
N ASP A 167 9.99 -7.30 -9.30
CA ASP A 167 9.81 -8.62 -9.93
C ASP A 167 10.22 -9.76 -8.99
N ALA A 168 9.79 -9.64 -7.74
CA ALA A 168 10.06 -10.61 -6.69
C ALA A 168 9.08 -11.80 -6.76
N ASP A 169 9.50 -12.96 -6.26
CA ASP A 169 8.67 -14.15 -6.20
C ASP A 169 7.90 -14.23 -4.87
N THR A 170 8.48 -13.66 -3.81
CA THR A 170 7.90 -13.64 -2.46
C THR A 170 8.33 -12.39 -1.73
N TRP A 171 7.54 -12.01 -0.71
CA TRP A 171 7.88 -10.95 0.23
C TRP A 171 7.62 -11.41 1.65
N SER A 172 8.43 -10.95 2.63
CA SER A 172 8.13 -11.19 4.05
C SER A 172 7.88 -9.87 4.79
N VAL A 173 7.03 -9.94 5.79
CA VAL A 173 6.93 -8.94 6.85
C VAL A 173 7.62 -9.56 8.07
N ASP A 174 8.77 -8.99 8.44
CA ASP A 174 9.63 -9.48 9.50
C ASP A 174 9.48 -8.62 10.75
N TYR A 175 8.86 -9.16 11.78
CA TYR A 175 8.71 -8.50 13.07
C TYR A 175 9.92 -8.86 13.95
N LEU A 176 10.72 -7.85 14.29
CA LEU A 176 11.96 -7.99 15.04
C LEU A 176 11.90 -7.18 16.32
N LEU A 177 11.82 -7.87 17.44
CA LEU A 177 11.76 -7.25 18.76
C LEU A 177 13.17 -6.91 19.25
N VAL A 178 13.51 -5.63 19.25
CA VAL A 178 14.74 -5.07 19.80
C VAL A 178 14.41 -4.09 20.93
N SER A 179 15.36 -3.83 21.82
CA SER A 179 15.18 -2.91 22.94
C SER A 179 14.77 -1.53 22.45
N THR A 180 13.85 -0.91 23.17
CA THR A 180 13.36 0.45 22.85
C THR A 180 14.31 1.46 23.47
N PRO A 181 14.80 2.47 22.73
CA PRO A 181 15.52 3.59 23.31
C PRO A 181 14.71 4.27 24.43
N GLU A 182 15.36 4.63 25.53
CA GLU A 182 14.69 5.11 26.76
C GLU A 182 13.76 6.31 26.51
N GLU A 183 14.15 7.20 25.61
CA GLU A 183 13.37 8.39 25.25
C GLU A 183 12.01 8.07 24.60
N PHE A 184 11.82 6.86 24.08
CA PHE A 184 10.57 6.43 23.45
C PHE A 184 9.69 5.54 24.34
N ILE A 185 10.17 5.09 25.52
CA ILE A 185 9.41 4.17 26.39
C ILE A 185 8.15 4.83 26.98
N GLY A 186 8.26 6.08 27.39
CA GLY A 186 7.12 6.81 27.97
C GLY A 186 6.74 6.33 29.35
N PHE A 187 5.43 6.04 29.55
CA PHE A 187 4.87 5.63 30.85
C PHE A 187 4.74 4.10 31.01
N GLU A 188 5.12 3.33 29.99
CA GLU A 188 5.08 1.87 30.09
C GLU A 188 6.20 1.33 31.02
N PRO A 189 6.00 0.15 31.65
CA PRO A 189 7.05 -0.48 32.42
C PRO A 189 8.29 -0.75 31.58
N GLN A 190 9.45 -0.30 31.99
CA GLN A 190 10.72 -0.49 31.26
C GLN A 190 11.01 -1.96 30.97
N ALA A 191 10.61 -2.87 31.87
CA ALA A 191 10.78 -4.32 31.68
C ALA A 191 10.12 -4.87 30.41
N LEU A 192 9.13 -4.19 29.84
CA LEU A 192 8.50 -4.58 28.58
C LEU A 192 9.34 -4.20 27.34
N HIS A 193 10.30 -3.30 27.52
CA HIS A 193 11.05 -2.69 26.43
C HIS A 193 12.51 -3.13 26.34
N PHE A 194 13.11 -3.61 27.42
CA PHE A 194 14.46 -4.13 27.44
C PHE A 194 14.46 -5.64 27.23
N VAL A 195 14.83 -6.06 26.03
CA VAL A 195 14.62 -7.45 25.56
C VAL A 195 15.92 -8.20 25.25
N ASP A 196 17.09 -7.59 25.49
CA ASP A 196 18.38 -8.16 25.09
C ASP A 196 18.75 -9.44 25.87
N HIS A 197 18.08 -9.71 27.00
CA HIS A 197 18.17 -10.96 27.74
C HIS A 197 17.44 -12.13 27.08
N ILE A 198 16.57 -11.86 26.08
CA ILE A 198 15.81 -12.88 25.36
C ILE A 198 16.64 -13.32 24.14
N PRO A 199 16.81 -14.63 23.88
CA PRO A 199 17.47 -15.11 22.68
C PRO A 199 16.89 -14.56 21.39
N GLU A 200 17.73 -14.15 20.43
CA GLU A 200 17.31 -13.48 19.21
C GLU A 200 16.26 -14.26 18.40
N HIS A 201 16.40 -15.59 18.31
CA HIS A 201 15.45 -16.44 17.57
C HIS A 201 14.03 -16.44 18.16
N LEU A 202 13.86 -16.04 19.43
CA LEU A 202 12.55 -15.88 20.07
C LEU A 202 11.98 -14.46 19.90
N ARG A 203 12.76 -13.57 19.31
CA ARG A 203 12.41 -12.17 19.06
C ARG A 203 12.13 -11.88 17.58
N TRP A 204 11.93 -12.91 16.78
CA TRP A 204 11.65 -12.81 15.35
C TRP A 204 10.42 -13.64 14.98
N THR A 205 9.43 -12.98 14.41
CA THR A 205 8.27 -13.63 13.79
C THR A 205 8.16 -13.10 12.36
N THR A 206 7.97 -13.99 11.40
CA THR A 206 7.91 -13.63 9.97
C THR A 206 6.65 -14.16 9.34
N TRP A 207 6.01 -13.33 8.51
CA TRP A 207 4.90 -13.72 7.66
C TRP A 207 5.29 -13.53 6.19
N THR A 208 5.24 -14.61 5.42
CA THR A 208 5.63 -14.59 4.00
C THR A 208 4.39 -14.48 3.12
N VAL A 209 4.42 -13.54 2.20
CA VAL A 209 3.41 -13.27 1.18
C VAL A 209 3.94 -13.80 -0.15
N PRO A 210 3.31 -14.81 -0.76
CA PRO A 210 3.67 -15.26 -2.11
C PRO A 210 3.07 -14.30 -3.15
N ARG A 211 3.76 -14.13 -4.27
CA ARG A 211 3.28 -13.34 -5.40
C ARG A 211 1.95 -13.88 -5.92
N ASP A 212 0.94 -13.02 -5.98
CA ASP A 212 -0.37 -13.32 -6.53
C ASP A 212 -0.69 -12.46 -7.76
N ARG A 213 -0.76 -13.11 -8.93
CA ARG A 213 -1.07 -12.45 -10.22
C ARG A 213 -2.49 -11.86 -10.24
N LYS A 214 -3.44 -12.43 -9.49
CA LYS A 214 -4.81 -11.89 -9.42
C LYS A 214 -4.83 -10.60 -8.61
N MET A 215 -4.11 -10.57 -7.49
CA MET A 215 -3.92 -9.35 -6.71
C MET A 215 -3.19 -8.30 -7.52
N ALA A 216 -2.12 -8.64 -8.23
CA ALA A 216 -1.40 -7.72 -9.11
C ALA A 216 -2.32 -7.10 -10.19
N SER A 217 -3.15 -7.91 -10.85
CA SER A 217 -4.15 -7.43 -11.82
C SER A 217 -5.20 -6.52 -11.16
N LEU A 218 -5.63 -6.84 -9.94
CA LEU A 218 -6.59 -6.00 -9.21
C LEU A 218 -5.98 -4.66 -8.79
N ILE A 219 -4.70 -4.63 -8.41
CA ILE A 219 -3.97 -3.38 -8.14
C ILE A 219 -3.97 -2.47 -9.38
N GLU A 220 -3.67 -3.04 -10.56
CA GLU A 220 -3.68 -2.29 -11.82
C GLU A 220 -5.06 -1.69 -12.11
N ASP A 221 -6.13 -2.50 -12.05
CA ASP A 221 -7.51 -2.03 -12.28
C ASP A 221 -7.89 -0.88 -11.32
N LYS A 222 -7.57 -1.04 -10.03
CA LYS A 222 -7.89 -0.03 -9.00
C LYS A 222 -7.08 1.26 -9.18
N VAL A 223 -5.81 1.16 -9.55
CA VAL A 223 -4.99 2.34 -9.84
C VAL A 223 -5.49 3.08 -11.09
N LEU A 224 -5.92 2.36 -12.13
CA LEU A 224 -6.53 2.96 -13.32
C LEU A 224 -7.86 3.65 -12.98
N ALA A 225 -8.71 3.03 -12.16
CA ALA A 225 -9.93 3.65 -11.65
C ALA A 225 -9.62 4.91 -10.81
N ALA A 226 -8.59 4.85 -9.96
CA ALA A 226 -8.15 6.00 -9.16
C ALA A 226 -7.67 7.16 -10.05
N ARG A 227 -6.92 6.88 -11.11
CA ARG A 227 -6.46 7.88 -12.08
C ARG A 227 -7.63 8.54 -12.83
N ARG A 228 -8.62 7.75 -13.20
CA ARG A 228 -9.82 8.30 -13.85
C ARG A 228 -10.57 9.20 -12.90
N TYR A 229 -10.84 8.73 -11.67
CA TYR A 229 -11.53 9.53 -10.67
C TYR A 229 -10.75 10.81 -10.32
N TYR A 230 -9.42 10.73 -10.16
CA TYR A 230 -8.54 11.87 -9.95
C TYR A 230 -8.71 12.93 -11.06
N ARG A 231 -8.69 12.51 -12.34
CA ARG A 231 -8.86 13.41 -13.49
C ARG A 231 -10.22 14.08 -13.49
N LEU A 232 -11.29 13.32 -13.24
CA LEU A 232 -12.65 13.85 -13.22
C LEU A 232 -12.80 14.90 -12.11
N THR A 233 -12.29 14.60 -10.92
CA THR A 233 -12.35 15.51 -9.77
C THR A 233 -11.48 16.75 -9.99
N LEU A 234 -10.29 16.62 -10.58
CA LEU A 234 -9.45 17.76 -10.95
C LEU A 234 -10.14 18.66 -11.98
N ASN A 235 -10.74 18.09 -13.02
CA ASN A 235 -11.48 18.84 -14.02
C ASN A 235 -12.71 19.57 -13.43
N GLU A 236 -13.35 18.96 -12.44
CA GLU A 236 -14.45 19.60 -11.69
C GLU A 236 -13.93 20.76 -10.86
N PHE A 237 -12.82 20.56 -10.13
CA PHE A 237 -12.15 21.60 -9.36
C PHE A 237 -11.77 22.79 -10.25
N ASP A 238 -11.11 22.55 -11.37
CA ASP A 238 -10.69 23.59 -12.33
C ASP A 238 -11.88 24.40 -12.86
N ARG A 239 -13.00 23.73 -13.18
CA ARG A 239 -14.22 24.41 -13.62
C ARG A 239 -14.84 25.28 -12.55
N THR A 240 -14.82 24.82 -11.29
CA THR A 240 -15.43 25.52 -10.15
C THR A 240 -14.60 26.74 -9.71
N HIS A 241 -13.28 26.67 -9.86
CA HIS A 241 -12.36 27.70 -9.38
C HIS A 241 -11.80 28.60 -10.49
N ARG A 242 -12.37 28.51 -11.68
CA ARG A 242 -11.95 29.28 -12.82
C ARG A 242 -12.41 30.74 -12.70
N LEU A 243 -11.50 31.68 -12.96
CA LEU A 243 -11.81 33.09 -13.02
C LEU A 243 -12.33 33.47 -14.41
N PRO A 244 -13.18 34.52 -14.54
CA PRO A 244 -13.57 35.06 -15.82
C PRO A 244 -12.32 35.52 -16.60
N GLY A 245 -12.13 34.97 -17.80
CA GLY A 245 -10.97 35.29 -18.66
C GLY A 245 -9.85 34.25 -18.66
N ASP A 246 -9.89 33.26 -17.78
CA ASP A 246 -8.89 32.20 -17.80
C ASP A 246 -8.95 31.34 -19.07
N PRO A 247 -7.80 30.93 -19.64
CA PRO A 247 -7.75 30.09 -20.82
C PRO A 247 -8.39 28.72 -20.54
N ALA A 248 -9.00 28.11 -21.56
CA ALA A 248 -9.58 26.77 -21.43
C ALA A 248 -8.54 25.75 -20.87
N PRO A 249 -8.95 24.80 -20.00
CA PRO A 249 -8.06 23.77 -19.51
C PRO A 249 -7.33 23.11 -20.70
N ARG A 250 -6.02 23.02 -20.64
CA ARG A 250 -5.26 22.29 -21.67
C ARG A 250 -5.73 20.84 -21.63
N ALA A 251 -6.30 20.35 -22.73
CA ALA A 251 -6.54 18.93 -22.90
C ALA A 251 -5.20 18.21 -22.68
N GLN A 252 -5.04 17.55 -21.54
CA GLN A 252 -3.83 16.75 -21.28
C GLN A 252 -3.83 15.63 -22.30
N LYS A 253 -2.84 15.66 -23.22
CA LYS A 253 -2.55 14.52 -24.09
C LYS A 253 -2.34 13.29 -23.20
N PRO A 254 -2.92 12.14 -23.56
CA PRO A 254 -2.64 10.91 -22.83
C PRO A 254 -1.11 10.73 -22.80
N SER A 255 -0.55 10.55 -21.60
CA SER A 255 0.84 10.21 -21.41
C SER A 255 1.12 8.95 -22.24
N ALA A 256 2.02 9.04 -23.21
CA ALA A 256 2.43 7.88 -23.97
C ALA A 256 2.94 6.81 -23.01
N ALA A 257 2.42 5.59 -23.14
CA ALA A 257 2.91 4.45 -22.40
C ALA A 257 4.43 4.32 -22.67
N PRO A 258 5.24 4.05 -21.64
CA PRO A 258 6.65 3.79 -21.89
C PRO A 258 6.76 2.57 -22.80
N ALA A 259 7.51 2.73 -23.90
CA ALA A 259 7.81 1.66 -24.84
C ALA A 259 8.44 0.49 -24.08
N ALA A 260 7.85 -0.69 -24.24
CA ALA A 260 8.45 -1.93 -23.78
C ALA A 260 9.88 -2.03 -24.38
N ARG A 261 10.88 -2.03 -23.53
CA ARG A 261 12.23 -2.40 -23.94
C ARG A 261 12.28 -3.92 -24.08
N ALA A 262 12.61 -4.34 -25.29
CA ALA A 262 12.90 -5.72 -25.66
C ALA A 262 14.12 -6.26 -24.88
#